data_9a0004433e30dd767bb7de9dc3d4a31c
#
_entry.id   9a0004433e30dd767bb7de9dc3d4a31c
#
_cell.length_a   1.000
_cell.length_b   1.000
_cell.length_c   1.000
_cell.angle_alpha   90.00
_cell.angle_beta   90.00
_cell.angle_gamma   90.00
#
_symmetry.space_group_name_H-M   'P 1'
#
loop_
_entity.id
_entity.type
_entity.pdbx_description
1 polymer ?
#
loop_
_entity_poly.entity_id
_entity_poly.type
_entity_poly.pdbx_seq_one_letter_code
_entity_poly.pdbx_strand_id
1 'polypeptide(L)'
;SVGSVYMPDGKTFWAQPFAIGDELGGQKANPQQMAAIQPMPDDSKFGGMSPGANTTIGIIATSAKLTPAECKRVAMMAHDGFARAIRPVHTPSDGDTIFCISGGTKEITDGPRRSRELGEIGAAGADCMARAIARGVYEAQS
;
A
#
# COMPACT_ATOMS: atom_id res chain seq x y z
N SER A 1 7.64 -0.42 7.84
CA SER A 1 7.50 1.07 7.79
C SER A 1 7.49 1.68 9.18
N VAL A 2 8.01 2.87 9.29
CA VAL A 2 8.04 3.70 10.52
C VAL A 2 6.67 4.30 10.83
N GLY A 3 5.90 4.64 9.80
CA GLY A 3 4.66 5.39 9.94
C GLY A 3 3.50 4.62 10.55
N SER A 4 2.43 5.39 10.85
CA SER A 4 1.15 4.90 11.33
C SER A 4 0.21 4.60 10.17
N VAL A 5 -0.66 3.61 10.35
CA VAL A 5 -1.78 3.30 9.44
C VAL A 5 -3.01 4.16 9.72
N TYR A 6 -3.00 4.88 10.84
CA TYR A 6 -4.13 5.71 11.28
C TYR A 6 -3.90 7.19 10.98
N MET A 7 -5.00 7.88 10.72
CA MET A 7 -5.06 9.34 10.73
C MET A 7 -4.86 9.87 12.16
N PRO A 8 -4.72 11.20 12.36
CA PRO A 8 -4.45 11.80 13.68
C PRO A 8 -5.48 11.48 14.78
N ASP A 9 -6.66 10.97 14.42
CA ASP A 9 -7.69 10.54 15.38
C ASP A 9 -7.41 9.17 16.01
N GLY A 10 -6.37 8.47 15.54
CA GLY A 10 -5.98 7.14 16.01
C GLY A 10 -6.97 6.03 15.68
N LYS A 11 -7.94 6.27 14.80
CA LYS A 11 -9.02 5.32 14.46
C LYS A 11 -9.25 5.17 12.97
N THR A 12 -9.26 6.27 12.22
CA THR A 12 -9.53 6.27 10.78
C THR A 12 -8.29 5.86 10.02
N PHE A 13 -8.39 4.86 9.17
CA PHE A 13 -7.28 4.40 8.33
C PHE A 13 -6.98 5.38 7.20
N TRP A 14 -5.69 5.62 6.90
CA TRP A 14 -5.29 6.36 5.70
C TRP A 14 -5.83 5.73 4.42
N ALA A 15 -5.93 4.40 4.37
CA ALA A 15 -6.45 3.65 3.24
C ALA A 15 -7.98 3.67 3.09
N GLN A 16 -8.72 4.33 3.99
CA GLN A 16 -10.18 4.37 3.98
C GLN A 16 -10.78 4.78 2.61
N PRO A 17 -10.24 5.75 1.84
CA PRO A 17 -10.76 6.10 0.51
C PRO A 17 -10.70 4.97 -0.52
N PHE A 18 -9.92 3.94 -0.29
CA PHE A 18 -9.75 2.77 -1.16
C PHE A 18 -10.55 1.55 -0.67
N ALA A 19 -11.21 1.64 0.48
CA ALA A 19 -11.98 0.55 1.05
C ALA A 19 -13.19 0.18 0.18
N ILE A 20 -13.52 -1.11 0.13
CA ILE A 20 -14.71 -1.61 -0.55
C ILE A 20 -15.75 -2.00 0.53
N GLY A 21 -16.89 -1.32 0.50
CA GLY A 21 -17.92 -1.51 1.53
C GLY A 21 -17.39 -1.15 2.93
N ASP A 22 -17.77 -1.93 3.93
CA ASP A 22 -17.43 -1.70 5.34
C ASP A 22 -16.20 -2.47 5.82
N GLU A 23 -15.32 -2.88 4.91
CA GLU A 23 -14.16 -3.73 5.24
C GLU A 23 -13.16 -3.12 6.25
N LEU A 24 -13.27 -1.81 6.52
CA LEU A 24 -12.52 -1.08 7.53
C LEU A 24 -13.44 -0.44 8.59
N GLY A 25 -14.59 -1.05 8.86
CA GLY A 25 -15.54 -0.58 9.87
C GLY A 25 -16.37 0.64 9.47
N GLY A 26 -16.46 0.98 8.17
CA GLY A 26 -17.33 2.05 7.64
C GLY A 26 -16.98 3.47 8.10
N GLN A 27 -15.77 3.68 8.64
CA GLN A 27 -15.32 4.99 9.11
C GLN A 27 -15.14 5.96 7.94
N LYS A 28 -15.41 7.25 8.19
CA LYS A 28 -15.24 8.30 7.19
C LYS A 28 -14.21 9.32 7.66
N ALA A 29 -13.27 9.67 6.76
CA ALA A 29 -12.33 10.74 7.04
C ALA A 29 -13.05 12.07 7.29
N ASN A 30 -12.63 12.78 8.34
CA ASN A 30 -13.12 14.11 8.66
C ASN A 30 -12.18 15.16 8.02
N PRO A 31 -12.67 16.15 7.26
CA PRO A 31 -11.83 17.20 6.70
C PRO A 31 -10.97 17.94 7.73
N GLN A 32 -11.45 18.09 8.97
CA GLN A 32 -10.68 18.71 10.06
C GLN A 32 -9.46 17.89 10.46
N GLN A 33 -9.52 16.55 10.36
CA GLN A 33 -8.38 15.67 10.61
C GLN A 33 -7.31 15.82 9.53
N MET A 34 -7.73 16.06 8.28
CA MET A 34 -6.80 16.33 7.18
C MET A 34 -6.01 17.62 7.39
N ALA A 35 -6.60 18.63 8.02
CA ALA A 35 -5.93 19.87 8.36
C ALA A 35 -4.92 19.73 9.52
N ALA A 36 -5.06 18.71 10.36
CA ALA A 36 -4.20 18.42 11.50
C ALA A 36 -3.01 17.49 11.16
N ILE A 37 -2.83 17.12 9.88
CA ILE A 37 -1.76 16.22 9.47
C ILE A 37 -0.39 16.85 9.71
N GLN A 38 0.43 16.18 10.52
CA GLN A 38 1.83 16.48 10.69
C GLN A 38 2.69 15.64 9.73
N PRO A 39 3.81 16.18 9.21
CA PRO A 39 4.74 15.40 8.38
C PRO A 39 5.27 14.16 9.09
N MET A 40 5.51 14.27 10.40
CA MET A 40 5.97 13.19 11.27
C MET A 40 5.03 13.11 12.49
N PRO A 41 4.05 12.20 12.47
CA PRO A 41 3.14 12.02 13.60
C PRO A 41 3.86 11.50 14.86
N ASP A 42 3.37 11.88 16.05
CA ASP A 42 3.94 11.47 17.33
C ASP A 42 3.84 9.97 17.58
N ASP A 43 2.86 9.30 16.96
CA ASP A 43 2.68 7.84 16.99
C ASP A 43 3.56 7.08 15.99
N SER A 44 4.40 7.79 15.22
CA SER A 44 5.39 7.16 14.35
C SER A 44 6.49 6.48 15.16
N LYS A 45 6.96 5.32 14.68
CA LYS A 45 8.02 4.53 15.36
C LYS A 45 9.42 5.14 15.22
N PHE A 46 9.55 6.45 15.03
CA PHE A 46 10.83 7.11 14.72
C PHE A 46 11.76 7.27 15.93
N GLY A 47 11.26 7.10 17.16
CA GLY A 47 12.03 7.28 18.41
C GLY A 47 12.90 6.06 18.77
N GLY A 48 14.18 6.09 18.45
CA GLY A 48 15.16 5.15 19.03
C GLY A 48 15.49 3.93 18.18
N MET A 49 15.46 4.01 16.85
CA MET A 49 15.58 2.84 15.97
C MET A 49 16.91 2.72 15.24
N SER A 50 17.39 1.46 15.17
CA SER A 50 18.50 1.07 14.30
C SER A 50 18.04 1.06 12.83
N PRO A 51 18.93 1.39 11.87
CA PRO A 51 18.64 1.28 10.43
C PRO A 51 18.11 -0.12 10.07
N GLY A 52 17.02 -0.20 9.32
CA GLY A 52 16.41 -1.47 8.90
C GLY A 52 15.50 -2.15 9.94
N ALA A 53 15.24 -1.54 11.08
CA ALA A 53 14.36 -2.09 12.11
C ALA A 53 12.87 -2.05 11.74
N ASN A 54 12.49 -1.31 10.69
CA ASN A 54 11.13 -1.16 10.21
C ASN A 54 11.01 -1.62 8.77
N THR A 55 10.42 -2.77 8.59
CA THR A 55 10.24 -3.34 7.25
C THR A 55 8.80 -3.77 7.09
N THR A 56 8.19 -3.36 5.98
CA THR A 56 6.92 -3.91 5.51
C THR A 56 7.19 -4.69 4.23
N ILE A 57 6.80 -5.95 4.20
CA ILE A 57 6.96 -6.82 3.04
C ILE A 57 5.57 -7.05 2.45
N GLY A 58 5.43 -6.78 1.14
CA GLY A 58 4.21 -7.00 0.39
C GLY A 58 4.40 -7.94 -0.79
N ILE A 59 3.33 -8.60 -1.20
CA ILE A 59 3.30 -9.45 -2.40
C ILE A 59 2.06 -9.08 -3.21
N ILE A 60 2.26 -8.82 -4.52
CA ILE A 60 1.18 -8.73 -5.50
C ILE A 60 1.16 -10.00 -6.32
N ALA A 61 0.04 -10.69 -6.35
CA ALA A 61 -0.19 -11.84 -7.21
C ALA A 61 -1.18 -11.47 -8.33
N THR A 62 -0.85 -11.82 -9.56
CA THR A 62 -1.72 -11.60 -10.73
C THR A 62 -1.81 -12.86 -11.58
N SER A 63 -2.96 -13.09 -12.19
CA SER A 63 -3.13 -14.13 -13.20
C SER A 63 -2.53 -13.75 -14.57
N ALA A 64 -2.21 -12.49 -14.80
CA ALA A 64 -1.62 -12.03 -16.04
C ALA A 64 -0.25 -12.68 -16.29
N LYS A 65 0.02 -12.99 -17.56
CA LYS A 65 1.34 -13.48 -17.99
C LYS A 65 2.27 -12.31 -18.21
N LEU A 66 3.14 -12.10 -17.24
CA LEU A 66 4.10 -11.00 -17.21
C LEU A 66 5.53 -11.51 -17.32
N THR A 67 6.36 -10.75 -17.98
CA THR A 67 7.83 -10.93 -17.94
C THR A 67 8.37 -10.51 -16.57
N PRO A 68 9.59 -10.93 -16.19
CA PRO A 68 10.24 -10.47 -14.96
C PRO A 68 10.34 -8.94 -14.85
N ALA A 69 10.62 -8.25 -15.98
CA ALA A 69 10.68 -6.79 -16.01
C ALA A 69 9.32 -6.14 -15.73
N GLU A 70 8.24 -6.72 -16.26
CA GLU A 70 6.87 -6.26 -16.00
C GLU A 70 6.43 -6.54 -14.57
N CYS A 71 6.76 -7.72 -14.01
CA CYS A 71 6.55 -7.99 -12.59
C CYS A 71 7.26 -6.95 -11.71
N LYS A 72 8.51 -6.61 -12.04
CA LYS A 72 9.23 -5.54 -11.34
C LYS A 72 8.51 -4.20 -11.45
N ARG A 73 7.98 -3.86 -12.63
CA ARG A 73 7.21 -2.62 -12.82
C ARG A 73 5.93 -2.61 -11.99
N VAL A 74 5.17 -3.70 -11.96
CA VAL A 74 3.97 -3.84 -11.13
C VAL A 74 4.33 -3.70 -9.64
N ALA A 75 5.39 -4.35 -9.16
CA ALA A 75 5.86 -4.21 -7.80
C ALA A 75 6.24 -2.75 -7.46
N MET A 76 6.91 -2.04 -8.37
CA MET A 76 7.24 -0.62 -8.19
C MET A 76 5.98 0.25 -8.09
N MET A 77 4.96 0.00 -8.92
CA MET A 77 3.69 0.74 -8.84
C MET A 77 2.91 0.41 -7.56
N ALA A 78 2.98 -0.82 -7.08
CA ALA A 78 2.32 -1.24 -5.86
C ALA A 78 2.87 -0.55 -4.58
N HIS A 79 4.09 0.01 -4.61
CA HIS A 79 4.61 0.86 -3.53
C HIS A 79 3.75 2.10 -3.26
N ASP A 80 3.02 2.59 -4.25
CA ASP A 80 2.02 3.65 -4.03
C ASP A 80 0.94 3.23 -3.03
N GLY A 81 0.65 1.93 -2.94
CA GLY A 81 -0.26 1.37 -1.95
C GLY A 81 0.25 1.53 -0.51
N PHE A 82 1.56 1.44 -0.30
CA PHE A 82 2.15 1.75 1.01
C PHE A 82 1.91 3.22 1.37
N ALA A 83 2.16 4.14 0.44
CA ALA A 83 1.95 5.57 0.66
C ALA A 83 0.46 5.96 0.87
N ARG A 84 -0.47 5.13 0.38
CA ARG A 84 -1.91 5.27 0.62
C ARG A 84 -2.36 4.76 1.98
N ALA A 85 -1.60 3.85 2.59
CA ALA A 85 -1.99 3.14 3.81
C ALA A 85 -1.14 3.50 5.03
N ILE A 86 0.07 4.03 4.86
CA ILE A 86 1.04 4.28 5.94
C ILE A 86 1.61 5.68 5.78
N ARG A 87 1.71 6.44 6.86
CA ARG A 87 2.30 7.77 6.86
C ARG A 87 3.12 8.05 8.12
N PRO A 88 4.38 8.53 7.98
CA PRO A 88 5.20 8.53 6.76
C PRO A 88 5.60 7.11 6.33
N VAL A 89 6.05 6.98 5.08
CA VAL A 89 6.52 5.71 4.51
C VAL A 89 7.76 5.96 3.65
N HIS A 90 8.54 4.90 3.41
CA HIS A 90 9.78 4.96 2.62
C HIS A 90 10.79 5.97 3.17
N THR A 91 10.84 6.07 4.49
CA THR A 91 11.87 6.87 5.18
C THR A 91 13.24 6.20 5.04
N PRO A 92 14.34 6.90 5.30
CA PRO A 92 15.68 6.29 5.27
C PRO A 92 15.87 5.11 6.23
N SER A 93 14.97 4.94 7.21
CA SER A 93 14.97 3.84 8.18
C SER A 93 14.09 2.66 7.77
N ASP A 94 13.37 2.75 6.65
CA ASP A 94 12.45 1.72 6.19
C ASP A 94 13.14 0.76 5.21
N GLY A 95 12.89 -0.55 5.39
CA GLY A 95 13.32 -1.61 4.48
C GLY A 95 12.16 -2.15 3.64
N ASP A 96 11.19 -1.31 3.28
CA ASP A 96 9.94 -1.70 2.61
C ASP A 96 10.19 -2.34 1.25
N THR A 97 9.61 -3.51 1.03
CA THR A 97 9.84 -4.30 -0.17
C THR A 97 8.55 -4.93 -0.67
N ILE A 98 8.33 -4.88 -1.99
CA ILE A 98 7.21 -5.55 -2.65
C ILE A 98 7.72 -6.51 -3.71
N PHE A 99 7.16 -7.71 -3.71
CA PHE A 99 7.35 -8.72 -4.73
C PHE A 99 6.11 -8.80 -5.62
N CYS A 100 6.30 -9.20 -6.88
CA CYS A 100 5.19 -9.51 -7.78
C CYS A 100 5.31 -10.93 -8.32
N ILE A 101 4.21 -11.67 -8.25
CA ILE A 101 4.09 -13.03 -8.78
C ILE A 101 3.11 -13.02 -9.96
N SER A 102 3.58 -13.50 -11.11
CA SER A 102 2.77 -13.73 -12.30
C SER A 102 2.35 -15.20 -12.37
N GLY A 103 1.05 -15.47 -12.29
CA GLY A 103 0.49 -16.81 -12.45
C GLY A 103 0.45 -17.32 -13.89
N GLY A 104 0.58 -16.44 -14.87
CA GLY A 104 0.70 -16.78 -16.28
C GLY A 104 -0.53 -17.44 -16.93
N THR A 105 -1.69 -17.40 -16.27
CA THR A 105 -2.91 -18.06 -16.75
C THR A 105 -3.76 -17.18 -17.68
N LYS A 106 -3.49 -15.86 -17.71
CA LYS A 106 -4.13 -14.87 -18.56
C LYS A 106 -3.11 -14.17 -19.45
N GLU A 107 -3.25 -14.32 -20.75
CA GLU A 107 -2.49 -13.50 -21.69
C GLU A 107 -2.97 -12.04 -21.59
N ILE A 108 -2.03 -11.10 -21.67
CA ILE A 108 -2.32 -9.68 -21.87
C ILE A 108 -1.98 -9.27 -23.29
N THR A 109 -2.68 -8.27 -23.81
CA THR A 109 -2.57 -7.85 -25.22
C THR A 109 -1.14 -7.46 -25.58
N ASP A 110 -0.66 -7.88 -26.75
CA ASP A 110 0.62 -7.42 -27.27
C ASP A 110 0.53 -6.05 -27.94
N GLY A 111 1.69 -5.42 -28.15
CA GLY A 111 1.79 -4.14 -28.84
C GLY A 111 1.43 -2.93 -27.95
N PRO A 112 0.90 -1.85 -28.53
CA PRO A 112 0.69 -0.58 -27.83
C PRO A 112 -0.26 -0.65 -26.63
N ARG A 113 -1.20 -1.60 -26.62
CA ARG A 113 -2.16 -1.80 -25.53
C ARG A 113 -1.52 -2.44 -24.29
N ARG A 114 -0.42 -3.18 -24.47
CA ARG A 114 0.26 -3.87 -23.37
C ARG A 114 0.69 -2.92 -22.24
N SER A 115 1.23 -1.75 -22.59
CA SER A 115 1.63 -0.74 -21.59
C SER A 115 0.44 -0.23 -20.79
N ARG A 116 -0.72 -0.06 -21.42
CA ARG A 116 -1.94 0.36 -20.72
C ARG A 116 -2.42 -0.72 -19.75
N GLU A 117 -2.54 -1.96 -20.21
CA GLU A 117 -2.98 -3.08 -19.37
C GLU A 117 -2.01 -3.29 -18.20
N LEU A 118 -0.70 -3.17 -18.42
CA LEU A 118 0.29 -3.21 -17.36
C LEU A 118 0.09 -2.08 -16.35
N GLY A 119 -0.23 -0.87 -16.83
CA GLY A 119 -0.57 0.27 -15.97
C GLY A 119 -1.82 0.01 -15.13
N GLU A 120 -2.86 -0.56 -15.72
CA GLU A 120 -4.10 -0.94 -15.02
C GLU A 120 -3.84 -2.01 -13.93
N ILE A 121 -3.03 -3.02 -14.25
CA ILE A 121 -2.61 -4.06 -13.28
C ILE A 121 -1.83 -3.43 -12.11
N GLY A 122 -0.88 -2.55 -12.41
CA GLY A 122 -0.07 -1.89 -11.38
C GLY A 122 -0.90 -0.96 -10.48
N ALA A 123 -1.84 -0.20 -11.06
CA ALA A 123 -2.74 0.68 -10.31
C ALA A 123 -3.68 -0.14 -9.39
N ALA A 124 -4.28 -1.20 -9.91
CA ALA A 124 -5.08 -2.12 -9.11
C ALA A 124 -4.25 -2.79 -8.00
N GLY A 125 -2.99 -3.13 -8.30
CA GLY A 125 -2.03 -3.66 -7.32
C GLY A 125 -1.79 -2.69 -6.17
N ALA A 126 -1.66 -1.40 -6.45
CA ALA A 126 -1.49 -0.37 -5.42
C ALA A 126 -2.74 -0.24 -4.53
N ASP A 127 -3.94 -0.25 -5.10
CA ASP A 127 -5.19 -0.20 -4.33
C ASP A 127 -5.38 -1.47 -3.47
N CYS A 128 -5.11 -2.65 -4.03
CA CYS A 128 -5.11 -3.90 -3.28
C CYS A 128 -4.11 -3.89 -2.13
N MET A 129 -2.91 -3.36 -2.34
CA MET A 129 -1.88 -3.26 -1.30
C MET A 129 -2.33 -2.34 -0.17
N ALA A 130 -2.89 -1.17 -0.48
CA ALA A 130 -3.40 -0.24 0.53
C ALA A 130 -4.47 -0.90 1.41
N ARG A 131 -5.41 -1.58 0.78
CA ARG A 131 -6.48 -2.31 1.48
C ARG A 131 -5.94 -3.48 2.32
N ALA A 132 -4.99 -4.25 1.79
CA ALA A 132 -4.40 -5.38 2.50
C ALA A 132 -3.69 -4.95 3.78
N ILE A 133 -2.94 -3.84 3.74
CA ILE A 133 -2.26 -3.28 4.91
C ILE A 133 -3.29 -2.86 5.97
N ALA A 134 -4.29 -2.06 5.58
CA ALA A 134 -5.30 -1.58 6.51
C ALA A 134 -6.13 -2.73 7.10
N ARG A 135 -6.57 -3.68 6.27
CA ARG A 135 -7.30 -4.86 6.72
C ARG A 135 -6.48 -5.74 7.65
N GLY A 136 -5.20 -5.96 7.35
CA GLY A 136 -4.33 -6.74 8.23
C GLY A 136 -4.25 -6.16 9.64
N VAL A 137 -4.22 -4.83 9.77
CA VAL A 137 -4.26 -4.17 11.09
C VAL A 137 -5.66 -4.19 11.70
N TYR A 138 -6.71 -3.95 10.91
CA TYR A 138 -8.09 -3.96 11.37
C TYR A 138 -8.49 -5.32 11.98
N GLU A 139 -8.22 -6.40 11.26
CA GLU A 139 -8.54 -7.77 11.71
C GLU A 139 -7.70 -8.20 12.92
N ALA A 140 -6.51 -7.65 13.11
CA ALA A 140 -5.67 -7.97 14.27
C ALA A 140 -6.16 -7.33 15.59
N GLN A 141 -7.15 -6.43 15.54
CA GLN A 141 -7.73 -5.75 16.70
C GLN A 141 -9.05 -6.37 17.18
N SER A 142 -9.59 -7.32 16.41
CA SER A 142 -10.88 -7.99 16.69
C SER A 142 -10.73 -9.20 17.61
#